data_197b03bfa644e80eedb51df8cf47d1fd
#
_entry.id   197b03bfa644e80eedb51df8cf47d1fd
#
_cell.length_a   1.000
_cell.length_b   1.000
_cell.length_c   1.000
_cell.angle_alpha   90.00
_cell.angle_beta   90.00
_cell.angle_gamma   90.00
#
_symmetry.space_group_name_H-M   'P 1'
#
loop_
_entity.id
_entity.type
_entity.pdbx_description
1 polymer ?
#
loop_
_entity_poly.entity_id
_entity_poly.type
_entity_poly.pdbx_seq_one_letter_code
_entity_poly.pdbx_strand_id
1 'polypeptide(L)'
;MNINFCSLGIDIGGTNTVFGLISSSGSIIKKDSLLTQSEKGPVLLFDRIFKELEIWDQELNNKWKLKNIGVGVPNGNYYSGMVIDPPNLGQSWNEIDLVTLVKNYRDIPVKITNDANAAAMGEKFYGAAKEMKDVVIITLGTGLGSGIIVNNSVLYGYDGFAGELGHIIVDPNGRICGNGRAGALEMYVSAKGLKYTINEYLDKYPNDVTLNEIKSNGFDGKKMDQAFDDGVEIVKEIYEFTGNMLGLGLAQAATILSPEAFIFYGGLSNAKHRILDYTKKSMDKNLLSFQKGKIKLLLSQLPDGEAGILGAACLHKD
;
A
#
# COMPACT_ATOMS: atom_id res chain seq x y z
N MET A 1 -23.25 -19.78 -26.07
CA MET A 1 -22.30 -18.69 -25.87
C MET A 1 -21.33 -19.11 -24.78
N ASN A 2 -20.03 -19.00 -25.00
CA ASN A 2 -19.06 -19.29 -23.93
C ASN A 2 -19.15 -18.17 -22.87
N ILE A 3 -19.50 -18.54 -21.65
CA ILE A 3 -19.52 -17.62 -20.51
C ILE A 3 -18.10 -17.48 -19.99
N ASN A 4 -17.59 -16.26 -19.95
CA ASN A 4 -16.31 -15.96 -19.35
C ASN A 4 -16.49 -15.73 -17.84
N PHE A 5 -15.52 -16.16 -17.03
CA PHE A 5 -15.53 -15.91 -15.58
C PHE A 5 -14.64 -14.73 -15.23
N CYS A 6 -15.06 -13.95 -14.24
CA CYS A 6 -14.29 -12.86 -13.65
C CYS A 6 -14.34 -12.91 -12.11
N SER A 7 -13.42 -12.19 -11.49
CA SER A 7 -13.40 -11.92 -10.06
C SER A 7 -13.62 -10.43 -9.84
N LEU A 8 -14.32 -10.05 -8.78
CA LEU A 8 -14.37 -8.67 -8.32
C LEU A 8 -13.22 -8.44 -7.34
N GLY A 9 -12.33 -7.53 -7.67
CA GLY A 9 -11.32 -7.01 -6.74
C GLY A 9 -11.77 -5.65 -6.23
N ILE A 10 -11.71 -5.46 -4.91
CA ILE A 10 -12.04 -4.21 -4.23
C ILE A 10 -10.84 -3.83 -3.37
N ASP A 11 -10.38 -2.58 -3.49
CA ASP A 11 -9.31 -1.99 -2.69
C ASP A 11 -9.86 -0.79 -1.92
N ILE A 12 -10.02 -0.93 -0.62
CA ILE A 12 -10.63 0.07 0.26
C ILE A 12 -9.55 0.89 0.95
N GLY A 13 -9.38 2.13 0.52
CA GLY A 13 -8.55 3.11 1.23
C GLY A 13 -9.39 4.05 2.10
N GLY A 14 -8.73 4.82 2.97
CA GLY A 14 -9.42 5.78 3.85
C GLY A 14 -10.19 6.87 3.12
N THR A 15 -9.73 7.30 1.93
CA THR A 15 -10.36 8.36 1.13
C THR A 15 -11.13 7.81 -0.06
N ASN A 16 -10.50 6.92 -0.82
CA ASN A 16 -11.05 6.36 -2.05
C ASN A 16 -11.09 4.84 -1.96
N THR A 17 -12.09 4.26 -2.59
CA THR A 17 -12.22 2.82 -2.83
C THR A 17 -12.19 2.58 -4.33
N VAL A 18 -11.27 1.75 -4.79
CA VAL A 18 -11.18 1.31 -6.19
C VAL A 18 -11.72 -0.10 -6.29
N PHE A 19 -12.45 -0.42 -7.35
CA PHE A 19 -12.97 -1.76 -7.58
C PHE A 19 -13.03 -2.08 -9.08
N GLY A 20 -12.96 -3.36 -9.41
CA GLY A 20 -12.98 -3.77 -10.80
C GLY A 20 -13.27 -5.25 -11.01
N LEU A 21 -13.81 -5.55 -12.20
CA LEU A 21 -13.95 -6.91 -12.70
C LEU A 21 -12.68 -7.34 -13.42
N ILE A 22 -12.06 -8.39 -12.92
CA ILE A 22 -10.79 -8.91 -13.40
C ILE A 22 -10.99 -10.29 -14.00
N SER A 23 -10.52 -10.49 -15.24
CA SER A 23 -10.52 -11.79 -15.90
C SER A 23 -9.56 -12.77 -15.24
N SER A 24 -9.67 -14.05 -15.55
CA SER A 24 -8.72 -15.08 -15.08
C SER A 24 -7.28 -14.83 -15.52
N SER A 25 -7.09 -14.11 -16.63
CA SER A 25 -5.75 -13.70 -17.12
C SER A 25 -5.20 -12.44 -16.46
N GLY A 26 -5.97 -11.76 -15.61
CA GLY A 26 -5.57 -10.50 -14.98
C GLY A 26 -5.94 -9.24 -15.76
N SER A 27 -6.64 -9.36 -16.88
CA SER A 27 -7.11 -8.20 -17.62
C SER A 27 -8.27 -7.52 -16.88
N ILE A 28 -8.19 -6.22 -16.70
CA ILE A 28 -9.27 -5.42 -16.12
C ILE A 28 -10.35 -5.24 -17.19
N ILE A 29 -11.56 -5.77 -16.92
CA ILE A 29 -12.72 -5.72 -17.82
C ILE A 29 -13.46 -4.40 -17.63
N LYS A 30 -13.69 -4.05 -16.37
CA LYS A 30 -14.29 -2.80 -15.91
C LYS A 30 -13.61 -2.36 -14.62
N LYS A 31 -13.47 -1.05 -14.42
CA LYS A 31 -12.90 -0.46 -13.21
C LYS A 31 -13.56 0.88 -12.94
N ASP A 32 -13.81 1.15 -11.68
CA ASP A 32 -14.28 2.45 -11.20
C ASP A 32 -13.72 2.76 -9.81
N SER A 33 -13.93 3.98 -9.33
CA SER A 33 -13.54 4.43 -8.01
C SER A 33 -14.62 5.30 -7.37
N LEU A 34 -14.79 5.13 -6.07
CA LEU A 34 -15.73 5.90 -5.26
C LEU A 34 -14.99 6.55 -4.08
N LEU A 35 -15.47 7.72 -3.63
CA LEU A 35 -15.08 8.20 -2.31
C LEU A 35 -15.53 7.19 -1.26
N THR A 36 -14.63 6.75 -0.38
CA THR A 36 -14.95 5.76 0.65
C THR A 36 -16.06 6.27 1.57
N GLN A 37 -16.00 7.55 1.98
CA GLN A 37 -16.93 8.15 2.95
C GLN A 37 -17.04 7.27 4.19
N SER A 38 -15.87 6.93 4.76
CA SER A 38 -15.75 5.94 5.83
C SER A 38 -16.59 6.22 7.06
N GLU A 39 -16.89 7.50 7.33
CA GLU A 39 -17.78 7.95 8.40
C GLU A 39 -19.23 7.45 8.25
N LYS A 40 -19.64 7.08 7.03
CA LYS A 40 -20.99 6.55 6.73
C LYS A 40 -21.05 5.02 6.87
N GLY A 41 -19.93 4.39 7.14
CA GLY A 41 -19.83 2.96 7.39
C GLY A 41 -19.80 2.06 6.13
N PRO A 42 -19.49 0.77 6.33
CA PRO A 42 -19.26 -0.18 5.24
C PRO A 42 -20.53 -0.48 4.42
N VAL A 43 -21.69 -0.55 5.05
CA VAL A 43 -22.95 -0.87 4.35
C VAL A 43 -23.20 0.09 3.19
N LEU A 44 -23.13 1.41 3.44
CA LEU A 44 -23.36 2.40 2.39
C LEU A 44 -22.31 2.34 1.28
N LEU A 45 -21.07 2.01 1.60
CA LEU A 45 -20.02 1.81 0.58
C LEU A 45 -20.39 0.65 -0.34
N PHE A 46 -20.74 -0.50 0.24
CA PHE A 46 -21.10 -1.69 -0.54
C PHE A 46 -22.41 -1.51 -1.30
N ASP A 47 -23.40 -0.81 -0.77
CA ASP A 47 -24.62 -0.43 -1.54
C ASP A 47 -24.26 0.29 -2.85
N ARG A 48 -23.31 1.23 -2.79
CA ARG A 48 -22.86 1.98 -3.99
C ARG A 48 -22.08 1.11 -4.96
N ILE A 49 -21.18 0.25 -4.44
CA ILE A 49 -20.40 -0.67 -5.28
C ILE A 49 -21.32 -1.66 -6.00
N PHE A 50 -22.26 -2.27 -5.29
CA PHE A 50 -23.13 -3.28 -5.88
C PHE A 50 -24.17 -2.67 -6.83
N LYS A 51 -24.60 -1.43 -6.60
CA LYS A 51 -25.41 -0.67 -7.56
C LYS A 51 -24.65 -0.45 -8.89
N GLU A 52 -23.36 -0.11 -8.81
CA GLU A 52 -22.52 0.03 -10.01
C GLU A 52 -22.34 -1.30 -10.73
N LEU A 53 -22.17 -2.39 -9.98
CA LEU A 53 -22.07 -3.73 -10.56
C LEU A 53 -23.36 -4.15 -11.32
N GLU A 54 -24.54 -3.74 -10.87
CA GLU A 54 -25.78 -3.99 -11.58
C GLU A 54 -25.80 -3.29 -12.94
N ILE A 55 -25.26 -2.07 -13.03
CA ILE A 55 -25.09 -1.34 -14.29
C ILE A 55 -24.12 -2.10 -15.20
N TRP A 56 -22.99 -2.55 -14.66
CA TRP A 56 -22.00 -3.32 -15.44
C TRP A 56 -22.55 -4.66 -15.95
N ASP A 57 -23.35 -5.38 -15.14
CA ASP A 57 -24.00 -6.62 -15.56
C ASP A 57 -24.89 -6.39 -16.81
N GLN A 58 -25.63 -5.26 -16.85
CA GLN A 58 -26.45 -4.88 -17.99
C GLN A 58 -25.60 -4.53 -19.22
N GLU A 59 -24.58 -3.68 -19.05
CA GLU A 59 -23.69 -3.24 -20.14
C GLU A 59 -22.89 -4.38 -20.77
N LEU A 60 -22.47 -5.35 -19.95
CA LEU A 60 -21.71 -6.52 -20.38
C LEU A 60 -22.60 -7.63 -20.99
N ASN A 61 -23.93 -7.42 -21.03
CA ASN A 61 -24.90 -8.37 -21.63
C ASN A 61 -24.71 -9.83 -21.15
N ASN A 62 -24.44 -10.03 -19.88
CA ASN A 62 -24.17 -11.34 -19.26
C ASN A 62 -23.03 -12.15 -19.91
N LYS A 63 -22.10 -11.51 -20.62
CA LYS A 63 -20.94 -12.18 -21.20
C LYS A 63 -19.92 -12.64 -20.15
N TRP A 64 -19.98 -12.05 -18.95
CA TRP A 64 -19.12 -12.34 -17.82
C TRP A 64 -19.95 -12.80 -16.62
N LYS A 65 -19.47 -13.83 -15.94
CA LYS A 65 -20.06 -14.32 -14.70
C LYS A 65 -19.09 -14.10 -13.54
N LEU A 66 -19.53 -13.37 -12.53
CA LEU A 66 -18.77 -13.16 -11.31
C LEU A 66 -18.65 -14.47 -10.53
N LYS A 67 -17.40 -14.91 -10.28
CA LYS A 67 -17.09 -16.18 -9.61
C LYS A 67 -16.81 -16.00 -8.12
N ASN A 68 -16.12 -14.93 -7.77
CA ASN A 68 -15.72 -14.63 -6.38
C ASN A 68 -15.43 -13.15 -6.20
N ILE A 69 -15.33 -12.74 -4.94
CA ILE A 69 -15.00 -11.37 -4.53
C ILE A 69 -13.79 -11.43 -3.62
N GLY A 70 -12.82 -10.56 -3.87
CA GLY A 70 -11.70 -10.30 -2.98
C GLY A 70 -11.68 -8.85 -2.56
N VAL A 71 -11.35 -8.58 -1.29
CA VAL A 71 -11.32 -7.23 -0.73
C VAL A 71 -9.99 -7.00 -0.02
N GLY A 72 -9.25 -5.98 -0.45
CA GLY A 72 -8.17 -5.36 0.30
C GLY A 72 -8.74 -4.23 1.16
N VAL A 73 -8.49 -4.23 2.45
CA VAL A 73 -8.99 -3.23 3.39
C VAL A 73 -8.02 -3.04 4.55
N PRO A 74 -7.80 -1.82 5.05
CA PRO A 74 -6.95 -1.60 6.22
C PRO A 74 -7.32 -2.53 7.37
N ASN A 75 -6.34 -3.24 7.94
CA ASN A 75 -6.52 -4.23 9.00
C ASN A 75 -7.55 -5.34 8.69
N GLY A 76 -7.78 -5.63 7.40
CA GLY A 76 -8.56 -6.79 7.00
C GLY A 76 -7.82 -8.08 7.32
N ASN A 77 -8.43 -8.95 8.11
CA ASN A 77 -7.83 -10.20 8.55
C ASN A 77 -8.23 -11.36 7.64
N TYR A 78 -7.23 -11.98 7.03
CA TYR A 78 -7.44 -13.06 6.05
C TYR A 78 -8.09 -14.31 6.65
N TYR A 79 -7.78 -14.63 7.92
CA TYR A 79 -8.28 -15.87 8.55
C TYR A 79 -9.68 -15.73 9.09
N SER A 80 -9.97 -14.61 9.78
CA SER A 80 -11.27 -14.41 10.42
C SER A 80 -12.32 -13.78 9.50
N GLY A 81 -11.91 -13.10 8.43
CA GLY A 81 -12.82 -12.31 7.60
C GLY A 81 -13.30 -11.01 8.25
N MET A 82 -12.68 -10.65 9.38
CA MET A 82 -13.00 -9.45 10.15
C MET A 82 -12.12 -8.27 9.78
N VAL A 83 -12.64 -7.06 9.93
CA VAL A 83 -11.86 -5.83 9.97
C VAL A 83 -11.72 -5.42 11.43
N ILE A 84 -10.50 -5.24 11.91
CA ILE A 84 -10.21 -5.00 13.33
C ILE A 84 -9.37 -3.75 13.50
N ASP A 85 -9.89 -2.75 14.20
CA ASP A 85 -9.22 -1.47 14.48
C ASP A 85 -8.57 -0.83 13.24
N PRO A 86 -9.34 -0.61 12.15
CA PRO A 86 -8.77 -0.16 10.89
C PRO A 86 -8.35 1.31 10.97
N PRO A 87 -7.07 1.64 10.69
CA PRO A 87 -6.65 3.03 10.62
C PRO A 87 -7.41 3.76 9.50
N ASN A 88 -7.81 5.00 9.74
CA ASN A 88 -8.44 5.90 8.77
C ASN A 88 -9.84 5.50 8.24
N LEU A 89 -10.51 4.48 8.79
CA LEU A 89 -11.87 4.11 8.39
C LEU A 89 -12.94 4.48 9.43
N GLY A 90 -12.54 4.76 10.68
CA GLY A 90 -13.45 5.15 11.75
C GLY A 90 -14.17 3.98 12.44
N GLN A 91 -14.89 4.32 13.51
CA GLN A 91 -15.43 3.35 14.48
C GLN A 91 -16.44 2.37 13.86
N SER A 92 -17.20 2.80 12.86
CA SER A 92 -18.22 1.96 12.19
C SER A 92 -17.63 0.77 11.41
N TRP A 93 -16.32 0.74 11.22
CA TRP A 93 -15.58 -0.34 10.55
C TRP A 93 -14.91 -1.30 11.53
N ASN A 94 -14.88 -0.96 12.82
CA ASN A 94 -14.22 -1.80 13.79
C ASN A 94 -15.06 -3.04 14.11
N GLU A 95 -14.39 -4.20 14.23
CA GLU A 95 -15.00 -5.50 14.56
C GLU A 95 -16.14 -5.92 13.60
N ILE A 96 -16.01 -5.57 12.31
CA ILE A 96 -16.98 -5.94 11.28
C ILE A 96 -16.60 -7.26 10.63
N ASP A 97 -17.54 -8.24 10.62
CA ASP A 97 -17.47 -9.41 9.74
C ASP A 97 -17.78 -8.96 8.30
N LEU A 98 -16.70 -8.56 7.61
CA LEU A 98 -16.82 -8.02 6.26
C LEU A 98 -17.14 -9.10 5.24
N VAL A 99 -16.71 -10.33 5.47
CA VAL A 99 -17.02 -11.47 4.60
C VAL A 99 -18.53 -11.72 4.60
N THR A 100 -19.15 -11.79 5.77
CA THR A 100 -20.61 -11.98 5.87
C THR A 100 -21.36 -10.78 5.29
N LEU A 101 -20.91 -9.55 5.58
CA LEU A 101 -21.54 -8.36 5.01
C LEU A 101 -21.57 -8.40 3.48
N VAL A 102 -20.44 -8.71 2.83
CA VAL A 102 -20.33 -8.75 1.37
C VAL A 102 -21.15 -9.91 0.76
N LYS A 103 -21.18 -11.06 1.42
CA LYS A 103 -22.00 -12.21 0.99
C LYS A 103 -23.50 -11.90 0.96
N ASN A 104 -24.00 -10.98 1.80
CA ASN A 104 -25.40 -10.57 1.77
C ASN A 104 -25.80 -9.89 0.46
N TYR A 105 -24.85 -9.32 -0.29
CA TYR A 105 -25.11 -8.74 -1.62
C TYR A 105 -25.04 -9.77 -2.75
N ARG A 106 -24.13 -10.73 -2.64
CA ARG A 106 -23.95 -11.82 -3.63
C ARG A 106 -23.48 -13.07 -2.90
N ASP A 107 -24.27 -14.14 -2.95
CA ASP A 107 -23.93 -15.43 -2.32
C ASP A 107 -22.91 -16.20 -3.17
N ILE A 108 -21.67 -15.69 -3.17
CA ILE A 108 -20.50 -16.28 -3.82
C ILE A 108 -19.29 -16.21 -2.86
N PRO A 109 -18.21 -16.96 -3.12
CA PRO A 109 -17.03 -16.93 -2.27
C PRO A 109 -16.45 -15.51 -2.11
N VAL A 110 -16.22 -15.10 -0.87
CA VAL A 110 -15.61 -13.83 -0.49
C VAL A 110 -14.38 -14.09 0.37
N LYS A 111 -13.28 -13.43 0.06
CA LYS A 111 -12.07 -13.38 0.91
C LYS A 111 -11.65 -11.92 1.10
N ILE A 112 -11.09 -11.62 2.26
CA ILE A 112 -10.51 -10.31 2.54
C ILE A 112 -9.05 -10.43 2.98
N THR A 113 -8.32 -9.33 2.90
CA THR A 113 -6.96 -9.20 3.43
C THR A 113 -6.64 -7.73 3.71
N ASN A 114 -5.50 -7.48 4.35
CA ASN A 114 -4.96 -6.14 4.44
C ASN A 114 -4.66 -5.57 3.04
N ASP A 115 -4.86 -4.26 2.84
CA ASP A 115 -4.66 -3.56 1.57
C ASP A 115 -3.23 -3.71 1.00
N ALA A 116 -2.20 -3.66 1.85
CA ALA A 116 -0.82 -3.87 1.42
C ALA A 116 -0.56 -5.34 1.01
N ASN A 117 -1.19 -6.32 1.66
CA ASN A 117 -1.14 -7.71 1.25
C ASN A 117 -1.84 -7.91 -0.11
N ALA A 118 -2.97 -7.24 -0.34
CA ALA A 118 -3.62 -7.23 -1.65
C ALA A 118 -2.68 -6.66 -2.72
N ALA A 119 -2.05 -5.50 -2.47
CA ALA A 119 -1.07 -4.95 -3.39
C ALA A 119 0.10 -5.91 -3.67
N ALA A 120 0.58 -6.62 -2.63
CA ALA A 120 1.64 -7.62 -2.78
C ALA A 120 1.23 -8.78 -3.67
N MET A 121 0.00 -9.27 -3.56
CA MET A 121 -0.54 -10.28 -4.47
C MET A 121 -0.66 -9.76 -5.90
N GLY A 122 -1.07 -8.51 -6.09
CA GLY A 122 -1.10 -7.87 -7.40
C GLY A 122 0.27 -7.87 -8.06
N GLU A 123 1.30 -7.43 -7.35
CA GLU A 123 2.69 -7.44 -7.82
C GLU A 123 3.21 -8.86 -8.08
N LYS A 124 2.84 -9.83 -7.24
CA LYS A 124 3.23 -11.22 -7.38
C LYS A 124 2.64 -11.90 -8.61
N PHE A 125 1.37 -11.66 -8.91
CA PHE A 125 0.71 -12.31 -10.03
C PHE A 125 0.87 -11.57 -11.35
N TYR A 126 0.99 -10.24 -11.34
CA TYR A 126 0.91 -9.42 -12.55
C TYR A 126 1.99 -8.35 -12.68
N GLY A 127 2.75 -8.08 -11.63
CA GLY A 127 3.73 -6.99 -11.57
C GLY A 127 5.18 -7.45 -11.50
N ALA A 128 5.99 -6.63 -10.84
CA ALA A 128 7.45 -6.77 -10.76
C ALA A 128 7.90 -8.00 -9.96
N ALA A 129 7.05 -8.58 -9.10
CA ALA A 129 7.36 -9.75 -8.27
C ALA A 129 7.08 -11.11 -8.94
N LYS A 130 6.58 -11.13 -10.17
CA LYS A 130 6.04 -12.32 -10.84
C LYS A 130 6.98 -13.53 -10.80
N GLU A 131 8.24 -13.34 -11.06
CA GLU A 131 9.25 -14.41 -11.10
C GLU A 131 10.01 -14.58 -9.77
N MET A 132 9.70 -13.79 -8.73
CA MET A 132 10.37 -13.82 -7.43
C MET A 132 9.59 -14.67 -6.43
N LYS A 133 10.29 -15.40 -5.57
CA LYS A 133 9.69 -16.26 -4.53
C LYS A 133 9.61 -15.57 -3.17
N ASP A 134 10.60 -14.76 -2.86
CA ASP A 134 10.77 -14.11 -1.56
C ASP A 134 10.97 -12.62 -1.79
N VAL A 135 9.93 -11.82 -1.56
CA VAL A 135 9.92 -10.40 -1.90
C VAL A 135 9.05 -9.63 -0.92
N VAL A 136 9.41 -8.38 -0.68
CA VAL A 136 8.63 -7.47 0.16
C VAL A 136 8.13 -6.32 -0.69
N ILE A 137 6.83 -6.12 -0.71
CA ILE A 137 6.19 -4.98 -1.34
C ILE A 137 5.96 -3.91 -0.27
N ILE A 138 6.41 -2.70 -0.57
CA ILE A 138 6.28 -1.53 0.32
C ILE A 138 5.32 -0.55 -0.32
N THR A 139 4.23 -0.26 0.36
CA THR A 139 3.27 0.76 -0.08
C THR A 139 3.60 2.08 0.63
N LEU A 140 4.00 3.10 -0.15
CA LEU A 140 4.37 4.43 0.33
C LEU A 140 3.27 5.44 -0.03
N GLY A 141 2.33 5.62 0.87
CA GLY A 141 1.19 6.53 0.72
C GLY A 141 1.07 7.48 1.90
N THR A 142 -0.16 7.66 2.41
CA THR A 142 -0.43 8.41 3.66
C THR A 142 0.36 7.82 4.84
N GLY A 143 0.42 6.48 4.90
CA GLY A 143 1.27 5.69 5.78
C GLY A 143 2.29 4.84 5.02
N LEU A 144 2.91 3.89 5.72
CA LEU A 144 3.73 2.83 5.15
C LEU A 144 3.08 1.48 5.45
N GLY A 145 2.57 0.81 4.42
CA GLY A 145 2.15 -0.57 4.48
C GLY A 145 3.18 -1.51 3.85
N SER A 146 3.08 -2.80 4.16
CA SER A 146 3.89 -3.81 3.48
C SER A 146 3.19 -5.15 3.38
N GLY A 147 3.41 -5.82 2.25
CA GLY A 147 3.03 -7.21 2.05
C GLY A 147 4.27 -8.05 1.81
N ILE A 148 4.39 -9.14 2.52
CA ILE A 148 5.57 -10.01 2.50
C ILE A 148 5.20 -11.31 1.79
N ILE A 149 5.95 -11.65 0.75
CA ILE A 149 5.86 -12.93 0.04
C ILE A 149 7.04 -13.78 0.47
N VAL A 150 6.78 -14.99 0.93
CA VAL A 150 7.77 -16.02 1.27
C VAL A 150 7.38 -17.33 0.59
N ASN A 151 8.30 -17.92 -0.14
CA ASN A 151 8.04 -19.14 -0.91
C ASN A 151 6.79 -19.05 -1.79
N ASN A 152 6.62 -17.94 -2.51
CA ASN A 152 5.48 -17.61 -3.38
C ASN A 152 4.14 -17.36 -2.68
N SER A 153 4.07 -17.33 -1.36
CA SER A 153 2.84 -17.14 -0.60
C SER A 153 2.94 -15.92 0.31
N VAL A 154 1.81 -15.23 0.54
CA VAL A 154 1.76 -14.12 1.50
C VAL A 154 2.00 -14.63 2.91
N LEU A 155 2.89 -13.96 3.63
CA LEU A 155 3.14 -14.20 5.04
C LEU A 155 2.06 -13.49 5.88
N TYR A 156 1.05 -14.24 6.30
CA TYR A 156 -0.01 -13.72 7.15
C TYR A 156 0.32 -13.77 8.66
N GLY A 157 1.29 -14.60 9.06
CA GLY A 157 1.58 -14.85 10.48
C GLY A 157 0.53 -15.75 11.13
N TYR A 158 0.65 -15.90 12.46
CA TYR A 158 -0.24 -16.77 13.23
C TYR A 158 -1.68 -16.24 13.28
N ASP A 159 -1.83 -14.95 13.45
CA ASP A 159 -3.10 -14.26 13.69
C ASP A 159 -3.61 -13.44 12.48
N GLY A 160 -2.87 -13.43 11.36
CA GLY A 160 -3.24 -12.70 10.15
C GLY A 160 -2.72 -11.27 10.07
N PHE A 161 -1.87 -10.82 11.00
CA PHE A 161 -1.37 -9.44 11.08
C PHE A 161 0.16 -9.31 10.86
N ALA A 162 0.81 -10.28 10.24
CA ALA A 162 2.20 -10.12 9.84
C ALA A 162 2.36 -9.08 8.72
N GLY A 163 3.54 -8.47 8.65
CA GLY A 163 3.86 -7.54 7.58
C GLY A 163 3.79 -6.07 7.98
N GLU A 164 3.75 -5.74 9.25
CA GLU A 164 3.66 -4.37 9.78
C GLU A 164 5.01 -3.65 9.82
N LEU A 165 5.74 -3.59 8.69
CA LEU A 165 7.07 -2.97 8.64
C LEU A 165 7.07 -1.47 8.92
N GLY A 166 5.97 -0.78 8.69
CA GLY A 166 5.82 0.63 9.06
C GLY A 166 5.99 0.89 10.55
N HIS A 167 5.77 -0.12 11.38
CA HIS A 167 5.84 -0.04 12.84
C HIS A 167 7.15 -0.53 13.45
N ILE A 168 8.16 -0.93 12.66
CA ILE A 168 9.49 -1.20 13.21
C ILE A 168 10.11 0.10 13.74
N ILE A 169 10.84 -0.02 14.84
CA ILE A 169 11.44 1.16 15.49
C ILE A 169 12.81 1.43 14.87
N VAL A 170 12.95 2.58 14.22
CA VAL A 170 14.21 3.05 13.62
C VAL A 170 14.87 4.15 14.45
N ASP A 171 14.12 4.79 15.35
CA ASP A 171 14.63 5.79 16.31
C ASP A 171 13.85 5.69 17.62
N PRO A 172 14.36 4.98 18.65
CA PRO A 172 13.63 4.78 19.91
C PRO A 172 13.23 6.05 20.66
N ASN A 173 13.90 7.18 20.38
CA ASN A 173 13.62 8.47 21.00
C ASN A 173 12.98 9.47 20.03
N GLY A 174 12.50 8.97 18.89
CA GLY A 174 12.01 9.78 17.79
C GLY A 174 10.52 10.11 17.86
N ARG A 175 9.95 10.37 16.69
CA ARG A 175 8.57 10.84 16.51
C ARG A 175 7.56 9.81 17.05
N ILE A 176 6.53 10.30 17.74
CA ILE A 176 5.47 9.44 18.29
C ILE A 176 4.41 9.23 17.21
N CYS A 177 4.06 7.97 16.94
CA CYS A 177 2.99 7.61 16.03
C CYS A 177 1.61 7.57 16.72
N GLY A 178 0.55 7.42 15.92
CA GLY A 178 -0.83 7.50 16.42
C GLY A 178 -1.21 6.47 17.49
N ASN A 179 -0.50 5.34 17.58
CA ASN A 179 -0.69 4.31 18.61
C ASN A 179 0.21 4.52 19.86
N GLY A 180 0.87 5.67 19.99
CA GLY A 180 1.72 6.03 21.12
C GLY A 180 3.16 5.48 21.09
N ARG A 181 3.55 4.70 20.07
CA ARG A 181 4.93 4.19 19.94
C ARG A 181 5.86 5.28 19.38
N ALA A 182 7.06 5.39 19.94
CA ALA A 182 8.09 6.31 19.47
C ALA A 182 8.94 5.65 18.36
N GLY A 183 9.26 6.42 17.34
CA GLY A 183 10.27 6.09 16.34
C GLY A 183 9.91 5.06 15.30
N ALA A 184 8.62 4.82 15.06
CA ALA A 184 8.16 3.93 14.00
C ALA A 184 8.59 4.43 12.61
N LEU A 185 9.02 3.54 11.74
CA LEU A 185 9.54 3.85 10.39
C LEU A 185 8.57 4.73 9.58
N GLU A 186 7.28 4.43 9.64
CA GLU A 186 6.23 5.19 8.95
C GLU A 186 6.30 6.69 9.25
N MET A 187 6.68 7.07 10.47
CA MET A 187 6.75 8.47 10.90
C MET A 187 7.84 9.28 10.20
N TYR A 188 8.71 8.63 9.42
CA TYR A 188 9.81 9.26 8.69
C TYR A 188 9.66 9.15 7.18
N VAL A 189 9.02 8.07 6.67
CA VAL A 189 9.08 7.70 5.26
C VAL A 189 7.72 7.62 4.56
N SER A 190 6.64 8.01 5.23
CA SER A 190 5.32 8.20 4.63
C SER A 190 5.10 9.66 4.22
N ALA A 191 4.02 9.96 3.48
CA ALA A 191 3.65 11.34 3.18
C ALA A 191 3.44 12.17 4.46
N LYS A 192 2.89 11.56 5.51
CA LYS A 192 2.79 12.18 6.84
C LYS A 192 4.16 12.41 7.47
N GLY A 193 5.04 11.41 7.38
CA GLY A 193 6.43 11.51 7.89
C GLY A 193 7.21 12.60 7.19
N LEU A 194 7.06 12.73 5.87
CA LEU A 194 7.71 13.79 5.10
C LEU A 194 7.23 15.19 5.52
N LYS A 195 5.93 15.37 5.78
CA LYS A 195 5.38 16.63 6.32
C LYS A 195 5.99 16.98 7.68
N TYR A 196 6.20 16.00 8.56
CA TYR A 196 6.90 16.24 9.82
C TYR A 196 8.34 16.71 9.58
N THR A 197 9.07 16.04 8.69
CA THR A 197 10.46 16.44 8.34
C THR A 197 10.51 17.87 7.80
N ILE A 198 9.62 18.22 6.87
CA ILE A 198 9.56 19.60 6.33
C ILE A 198 9.29 20.62 7.44
N ASN A 199 8.37 20.34 8.36
CA ASN A 199 8.09 21.28 9.47
C ASN A 199 9.29 21.41 10.43
N GLU A 200 9.99 20.32 10.76
CA GLU A 200 11.20 20.35 11.59
C GLU A 200 12.33 21.18 10.92
N TYR A 201 12.43 21.12 9.59
CA TYR A 201 13.36 21.96 8.85
C TYR A 201 12.91 23.43 8.82
N LEU A 202 11.61 23.71 8.72
CA LEU A 202 11.07 25.06 8.83
C LEU A 202 11.24 25.67 10.23
N ASP A 203 11.20 24.85 11.29
CA ASP A 203 11.50 25.32 12.66
C ASP A 203 12.97 25.77 12.78
N LYS A 204 13.88 25.15 12.03
CA LYS A 204 15.30 25.55 11.97
C LYS A 204 15.56 26.71 10.99
N TYR A 205 14.83 26.73 9.89
CA TYR A 205 14.97 27.66 8.76
C TYR A 205 13.64 28.33 8.43
N PRO A 206 13.06 29.16 9.32
CA PRO A 206 11.68 29.66 9.19
C PRO A 206 11.44 30.54 7.95
N ASN A 207 12.50 31.14 7.41
CA ASN A 207 12.42 32.02 6.25
C ASN A 207 12.79 31.32 4.93
N ASP A 208 12.97 30.00 4.92
CA ASP A 208 13.24 29.28 3.66
C ASP A 208 12.05 29.37 2.72
N VAL A 209 12.27 29.99 1.56
CA VAL A 209 11.23 30.30 0.58
C VAL A 209 10.64 29.03 -0.02
N THR A 210 11.51 28.08 -0.37
CA THR A 210 11.09 26.82 -1.03
C THR A 210 10.22 25.96 -0.11
N LEU A 211 10.64 25.77 1.14
CA LEU A 211 9.88 24.98 2.10
C LEU A 211 8.54 25.63 2.47
N ASN A 212 8.53 26.97 2.63
CA ASN A 212 7.29 27.71 2.87
C ASN A 212 6.32 27.60 1.67
N GLU A 213 6.84 27.64 0.46
CA GLU A 213 6.02 27.43 -0.75
C GLU A 213 5.46 26.00 -0.83
N ILE A 214 6.28 24.97 -0.56
CA ILE A 214 5.84 23.58 -0.51
C ILE A 214 4.74 23.38 0.53
N LYS A 215 4.92 23.95 1.73
CA LYS A 215 3.93 23.89 2.82
C LYS A 215 2.62 24.58 2.46
N SER A 216 2.66 25.80 1.91
CA SER A 216 1.48 26.58 1.53
C SER A 216 0.65 25.92 0.42
N ASN A 217 1.29 25.09 -0.41
CA ASN A 217 0.64 24.28 -1.45
C ASN A 217 0.25 22.86 -0.96
N GLY A 218 0.09 22.66 0.36
CA GLY A 218 -0.38 21.40 0.92
C GLY A 218 0.64 20.27 0.93
N PHE A 219 1.93 20.60 0.90
CA PHE A 219 3.05 19.66 0.83
C PHE A 219 3.08 18.85 -0.48
N ASP A 220 2.98 19.58 -1.60
CA ASP A 220 2.98 18.98 -2.94
C ASP A 220 4.31 18.26 -3.24
N GLY A 221 4.24 16.92 -3.39
CA GLY A 221 5.39 16.09 -3.72
C GLY A 221 6.01 16.42 -5.07
N LYS A 222 5.23 16.87 -6.07
CA LYS A 222 5.78 17.27 -7.37
C LYS A 222 6.63 18.53 -7.26
N LYS A 223 6.25 19.48 -6.41
CA LYS A 223 7.07 20.66 -6.13
C LYS A 223 8.36 20.29 -5.41
N MET A 224 8.32 19.33 -4.50
CA MET A 224 9.53 18.80 -3.87
C MET A 224 10.46 18.14 -4.89
N ASP A 225 9.90 17.30 -5.77
CA ASP A 225 10.68 16.66 -6.83
C ASP A 225 11.34 17.69 -7.75
N GLN A 226 10.61 18.72 -8.16
CA GLN A 226 11.15 19.80 -8.98
C GLN A 226 12.25 20.57 -8.25
N ALA A 227 12.05 20.94 -6.99
CA ALA A 227 13.06 21.66 -6.21
C ALA A 227 14.34 20.82 -6.01
N PHE A 228 14.20 19.50 -5.86
CA PHE A 228 15.35 18.59 -5.83
C PHE A 228 16.13 18.63 -7.16
N ASP A 229 15.43 18.53 -8.29
CA ASP A 229 16.03 18.54 -9.62
C ASP A 229 16.69 19.90 -9.96
N ASP A 230 16.11 20.99 -9.46
CA ASP A 230 16.66 22.34 -9.54
C ASP A 230 17.88 22.54 -8.62
N GLY A 231 18.24 21.54 -7.83
CA GLY A 231 19.43 21.55 -7.00
C GLY A 231 19.28 22.22 -5.65
N VAL A 232 18.05 22.46 -5.15
CA VAL A 232 17.79 23.11 -3.85
C VAL A 232 18.29 22.20 -2.72
N GLU A 233 19.34 22.64 -2.02
CA GLU A 233 20.10 21.81 -1.08
C GLU A 233 19.24 21.33 0.10
N ILE A 234 18.41 22.20 0.69
CA ILE A 234 17.56 21.84 1.83
C ILE A 234 16.55 20.74 1.46
N VAL A 235 16.09 20.69 0.21
CA VAL A 235 15.20 19.62 -0.27
C VAL A 235 15.95 18.31 -0.46
N LYS A 236 17.20 18.37 -0.94
CA LYS A 236 18.06 17.19 -1.02
C LYS A 236 18.35 16.61 0.36
N GLU A 237 18.64 17.45 1.35
CA GLU A 237 18.82 17.00 2.73
C GLU A 237 17.58 16.28 3.28
N ILE A 238 16.39 16.79 3.00
CA ILE A 238 15.11 16.16 3.40
C ILE A 238 14.94 14.78 2.73
N TYR A 239 15.23 14.66 1.43
CA TYR A 239 15.17 13.38 0.75
C TYR A 239 16.26 12.41 1.21
N GLU A 240 17.47 12.91 1.49
CA GLU A 240 18.55 12.11 2.06
C GLU A 240 18.16 11.58 3.45
N PHE A 241 17.63 12.42 4.33
CA PHE A 241 17.16 12.01 5.64
C PHE A 241 16.08 10.91 5.53
N THR A 242 15.06 11.16 4.70
CA THR A 242 13.96 10.20 4.47
C THR A 242 14.48 8.87 3.89
N GLY A 243 15.35 8.93 2.88
CA GLY A 243 15.96 7.76 2.28
C GLY A 243 16.86 6.99 3.24
N ASN A 244 17.59 7.69 4.10
CA ASN A 244 18.43 7.07 5.13
C ASN A 244 17.60 6.29 6.16
N MET A 245 16.47 6.85 6.61
CA MET A 245 15.54 6.16 7.52
C MET A 245 14.90 4.93 6.86
N LEU A 246 14.47 5.08 5.60
CA LEU A 246 13.93 3.95 4.84
C LEU A 246 14.97 2.83 4.69
N GLY A 247 16.19 3.17 4.28
CA GLY A 247 17.27 2.19 4.10
C GLY A 247 17.64 1.45 5.38
N LEU A 248 17.62 2.14 6.53
CA LEU A 248 17.82 1.51 7.84
C LEU A 248 16.72 0.49 8.13
N GLY A 249 15.44 0.88 7.93
CA GLY A 249 14.30 -0.03 8.13
C GLY A 249 14.35 -1.24 7.21
N LEU A 250 14.70 -1.05 5.93
CA LEU A 250 14.83 -2.15 4.98
C LEU A 250 15.98 -3.12 5.34
N ALA A 251 17.09 -2.60 5.86
CA ALA A 251 18.19 -3.45 6.32
C ALA A 251 17.79 -4.32 7.53
N GLN A 252 16.99 -3.79 8.46
CA GLN A 252 16.42 -4.57 9.57
C GLN A 252 15.48 -5.66 9.06
N ALA A 253 14.57 -5.32 8.14
CA ALA A 253 13.68 -6.29 7.50
C ALA A 253 14.48 -7.37 6.74
N ALA A 254 15.52 -6.98 6.00
CA ALA A 254 16.39 -7.88 5.26
C ALA A 254 17.14 -8.87 6.17
N THR A 255 17.50 -8.45 7.38
CA THR A 255 18.16 -9.32 8.36
C THR A 255 17.27 -10.50 8.77
N ILE A 256 15.95 -10.32 8.77
CA ILE A 256 14.96 -11.32 9.17
C ILE A 256 14.49 -12.14 7.95
N LEU A 257 14.20 -11.45 6.83
CA LEU A 257 13.47 -12.04 5.70
C LEU A 257 14.39 -12.46 4.54
N SER A 258 15.56 -11.82 4.41
CA SER A 258 16.52 -12.04 3.30
C SER A 258 15.85 -12.06 1.90
N PRO A 259 15.08 -11.02 1.52
CA PRO A 259 14.30 -11.03 0.30
C PRO A 259 15.16 -10.85 -0.95
N GLU A 260 14.67 -11.27 -2.11
CA GLU A 260 15.26 -10.98 -3.42
C GLU A 260 15.19 -9.49 -3.77
N ALA A 261 14.09 -8.85 -3.37
CA ALA A 261 13.85 -7.43 -3.64
C ALA A 261 12.89 -6.79 -2.63
N PHE A 262 12.99 -5.47 -2.52
CA PHE A 262 11.94 -4.58 -2.05
C PHE A 262 11.32 -3.89 -3.26
N ILE A 263 10.00 -3.95 -3.41
CA ILE A 263 9.26 -3.33 -4.51
C ILE A 263 8.41 -2.21 -3.94
N PHE A 264 8.57 -1.01 -4.48
CA PHE A 264 7.89 0.20 -4.00
C PHE A 264 6.68 0.54 -4.87
N TYR A 265 5.57 0.80 -4.21
CA TYR A 265 4.30 1.18 -4.78
C TYR A 265 3.71 2.38 -4.02
N GLY A 266 2.92 3.23 -4.68
CA GLY A 266 2.23 4.37 -4.07
C GLY A 266 2.90 5.72 -4.34
N GLY A 267 2.23 6.81 -3.92
CA GLY A 267 2.54 8.18 -4.35
C GLY A 267 3.97 8.63 -4.07
N LEU A 268 4.52 8.31 -2.90
CA LEU A 268 5.90 8.73 -2.55
C LEU A 268 6.96 7.94 -3.35
N SER A 269 6.64 6.76 -3.87
CA SER A 269 7.56 6.02 -4.74
C SER A 269 7.81 6.74 -6.06
N ASN A 270 6.96 7.70 -6.43
CA ASN A 270 7.13 8.54 -7.62
C ASN A 270 8.33 9.51 -7.52
N ALA A 271 8.88 9.73 -6.33
CA ALA A 271 10.15 10.43 -6.14
C ALA A 271 11.34 9.66 -6.76
N LYS A 272 11.20 8.35 -7.00
CA LYS A 272 12.17 7.50 -7.71
C LYS A 272 13.60 7.60 -7.14
N HIS A 273 14.58 7.94 -8.00
CA HIS A 273 15.98 8.05 -7.63
C HIS A 273 16.23 9.08 -6.50
N ARG A 274 15.42 10.13 -6.38
CA ARG A 274 15.55 11.19 -5.39
C ARG A 274 15.50 10.67 -3.96
N ILE A 275 14.78 9.57 -3.73
CA ILE A 275 14.72 8.88 -2.43
C ILE A 275 15.44 7.53 -2.48
N LEU A 276 15.31 6.75 -3.58
CA LEU A 276 15.80 5.38 -3.63
C LEU A 276 17.33 5.28 -3.68
N ASP A 277 18.05 6.26 -4.20
CA ASP A 277 19.52 6.28 -4.19
C ASP A 277 20.06 6.38 -2.76
N TYR A 278 19.50 7.28 -1.96
CA TYR A 278 19.84 7.39 -0.53
C TYR A 278 19.40 6.15 0.25
N THR A 279 18.21 5.62 -0.06
CA THR A 279 17.70 4.37 0.53
C THR A 279 18.66 3.22 0.27
N LYS A 280 19.09 3.05 -0.98
CA LYS A 280 20.04 1.98 -1.35
C LYS A 280 21.37 2.11 -0.63
N LYS A 281 21.93 3.32 -0.59
CA LYS A 281 23.19 3.62 0.11
C LYS A 281 23.09 3.30 1.61
N SER A 282 22.01 3.74 2.25
CA SER A 282 21.77 3.49 3.67
C SER A 282 21.52 2.01 3.95
N MET A 283 20.69 1.35 3.13
CA MET A 283 20.46 -0.10 3.25
C MET A 283 21.76 -0.87 3.14
N ASP A 284 22.56 -0.65 2.10
CA ASP A 284 23.84 -1.37 1.89
C ASP A 284 24.85 -1.13 3.03
N LYS A 285 24.86 0.07 3.63
CA LYS A 285 25.67 0.37 4.80
C LYS A 285 25.32 -0.49 6.02
N ASN A 286 24.01 -0.75 6.20
CA ASN A 286 23.47 -1.44 7.38
C ASN A 286 23.22 -2.93 7.17
N LEU A 287 23.32 -3.46 5.94
CA LEU A 287 23.19 -4.89 5.65
C LEU A 287 24.39 -5.68 6.18
N LEU A 288 24.14 -6.94 6.54
CA LEU A 288 25.18 -7.92 6.80
C LEU A 288 26.05 -8.13 5.56
N SER A 289 27.34 -8.39 5.75
CA SER A 289 28.32 -8.45 4.64
C SER A 289 27.92 -9.38 3.50
N PHE A 290 27.32 -10.53 3.83
CA PHE A 290 26.89 -11.53 2.86
C PHE A 290 25.58 -11.16 2.13
N GLN A 291 24.84 -10.14 2.56
CA GLN A 291 23.62 -9.65 1.92
C GLN A 291 23.89 -8.46 0.98
N LYS A 292 25.02 -7.75 1.17
CA LYS A 292 25.33 -6.54 0.39
C LYS A 292 25.37 -6.83 -1.11
N GLY A 293 24.73 -5.93 -1.88
CA GLY A 293 24.67 -6.02 -3.33
C GLY A 293 23.72 -7.08 -3.91
N LYS A 294 23.06 -7.89 -3.07
CA LYS A 294 22.16 -8.95 -3.54
C LYS A 294 20.69 -8.53 -3.61
N ILE A 295 20.26 -7.65 -2.72
CA ILE A 295 18.86 -7.24 -2.60
C ILE A 295 18.58 -6.06 -3.55
N LYS A 296 17.56 -6.21 -4.39
CA LYS A 296 17.16 -5.20 -5.36
C LYS A 296 16.16 -4.22 -4.74
N LEU A 297 16.23 -2.95 -5.16
CA LEU A 297 15.17 -1.97 -4.95
C LEU A 297 14.50 -1.73 -6.30
N LEU A 298 13.22 -2.02 -6.40
CA LEU A 298 12.45 -1.96 -7.64
C LEU A 298 11.22 -1.09 -7.45
N LEU A 299 10.77 -0.48 -8.53
CA LEU A 299 9.45 0.18 -8.57
C LEU A 299 8.41 -0.80 -9.08
N SER A 300 7.17 -0.64 -8.62
CA SER A 300 6.01 -1.32 -9.17
C SER A 300 5.95 -1.15 -10.69
N GLN A 301 5.54 -2.21 -11.37
CA GLN A 301 5.27 -2.19 -12.82
C GLN A 301 3.77 -2.08 -13.13
N LEU A 302 2.93 -2.11 -12.09
CA LEU A 302 1.48 -1.96 -12.25
C LEU A 302 1.11 -0.47 -12.27
N PRO A 303 0.09 -0.09 -13.05
CA PRO A 303 -0.46 1.26 -13.02
C PRO A 303 -0.94 1.65 -11.61
N ASP A 304 -0.88 2.95 -11.32
CA ASP A 304 -1.35 3.49 -10.03
C ASP A 304 -2.81 3.10 -9.77
N GLY A 305 -3.07 2.60 -8.55
CA GLY A 305 -4.40 2.17 -8.10
C GLY A 305 -4.84 0.80 -8.62
N GLU A 306 -3.99 0.04 -9.35
CA GLU A 306 -4.38 -1.26 -9.90
C GLU A 306 -3.85 -2.46 -9.08
N ALA A 307 -2.72 -2.31 -8.39
CA ALA A 307 -2.13 -3.40 -7.63
C ALA A 307 -3.10 -3.99 -6.60
N GLY A 308 -3.81 -3.13 -5.84
CA GLY A 308 -4.77 -3.53 -4.82
C GLY A 308 -5.94 -4.35 -5.39
N ILE A 309 -6.60 -3.86 -6.45
CA ILE A 309 -7.74 -4.58 -7.06
C ILE A 309 -7.34 -5.87 -7.76
N LEU A 310 -6.19 -5.87 -8.44
CA LEU A 310 -5.64 -7.06 -9.09
C LEU A 310 -5.30 -8.13 -8.06
N GLY A 311 -4.67 -7.75 -6.96
CA GLY A 311 -4.32 -8.66 -5.89
C GLY A 311 -5.52 -9.13 -5.09
N ALA A 312 -6.46 -8.25 -4.77
CA ALA A 312 -7.72 -8.64 -4.15
C ALA A 312 -8.45 -9.70 -4.98
N ALA A 313 -8.55 -9.50 -6.30
CA ALA A 313 -9.15 -10.50 -7.21
C ALA A 313 -8.40 -11.85 -7.22
N CYS A 314 -7.13 -11.87 -6.80
CA CYS A 314 -6.31 -13.07 -6.71
C CYS A 314 -6.43 -13.84 -5.39
N LEU A 315 -7.14 -13.34 -4.37
CA LEU A 315 -7.26 -14.00 -3.06
C LEU A 315 -7.83 -15.42 -3.10
N HIS A 316 -8.42 -15.81 -4.22
CA HIS A 316 -8.94 -17.16 -4.47
C HIS A 316 -8.06 -17.99 -5.43
N LYS A 317 -6.89 -17.51 -5.80
CA LYS A 317 -5.88 -18.29 -6.52
C LYS A 317 -5.00 -18.98 -5.49
N ASP A 318 -5.18 -20.26 -5.34
CA ASP A 318 -4.31 -21.13 -4.54
C ASP A 318 -2.98 -21.37 -5.25
#